data_085e03477dc5032a20ff5aea1508401f
#
_entry.id   085e03477dc5032a20ff5aea1508401f
#
_cell.length_a   1.000
_cell.length_b   1.000
_cell.length_c   1.000
_cell.angle_alpha   90.00
_cell.angle_beta   90.00
_cell.angle_gamma   90.00
#
_symmetry.space_group_name_H-M   'P 1'
#
loop_
_entity.id
_entity.type
_entity.pdbx_description
1 polymer ?
#
loop_
_entity_poly.entity_id
_entity_poly.type
_entity_poly.pdbx_seq_one_letter_code
_entity_poly.pdbx_strand_id
1 'polypeptide(L)'
;MKILLITQNFYPEIGSAANRLKNLYTHLSKENTVDVLTTAPTYPNQKLYQEGKYWDEPEIDKSPEVLRLKMRIDKQSKSLRMRVLYYLELAYKVWLYVKRYQTDYDVIYVTSPNIFLPWATFFSQKKHTGVKKVLEVRDLWPDSVKEIEKLKINLFFPILKYMEKQIYKLADKIIVNNEEFKDHILRITPKKKILYLPNSLQRSEIDFKEVNDNFKVIYTGNIGLAQNYEQIKEVADYLEENQIIFNIIGYGAYAHQLRDIIEMQDMKYVTFYDEKSREECLELTRDHNVALSLLKESEVFLRVLPGKVVDAIGSGVPVVSNLSGYSADLINHSNVGFSKSKATTVDIIKMIKEIRDNPLLEKEMRLNARRLTEDLFIWENNIESLNEFLKD
;
A
#
# COMPACT_ATOMS: atom_id res chain seq x y z
N MET A 1 11.30 8.23 -22.89
CA MET A 1 12.43 7.95 -21.98
C MET A 1 12.54 6.45 -21.78
N LYS A 2 13.75 5.94 -21.52
CA LYS A 2 13.94 4.57 -21.07
C LYS A 2 14.11 4.54 -19.54
N ILE A 3 13.20 3.84 -18.86
CA ILE A 3 13.08 3.85 -17.40
C ILE A 3 13.38 2.45 -16.86
N LEU A 4 14.25 2.33 -15.86
CA LEU A 4 14.42 1.12 -15.07
C LEU A 4 13.64 1.26 -13.76
N LEU A 5 12.55 0.50 -13.60
CA LEU A 5 11.74 0.43 -12.40
C LEU A 5 12.23 -0.70 -11.51
N ILE A 6 12.80 -0.38 -10.34
CA ILE A 6 13.37 -1.35 -9.40
C ILE A 6 12.46 -1.49 -8.19
N THR A 7 11.91 -2.68 -7.99
CA THR A 7 11.00 -2.95 -6.89
C THR A 7 11.15 -4.37 -6.34
N GLN A 8 10.85 -4.53 -5.05
CA GLN A 8 10.82 -5.85 -4.42
C GLN A 8 9.51 -6.60 -4.69
N ASN A 9 8.39 -5.87 -4.77
CA ASN A 9 7.06 -6.43 -4.94
C ASN A 9 6.49 -5.95 -6.27
N PHE A 10 6.01 -6.90 -7.06
CA PHE A 10 5.43 -6.62 -8.38
C PHE A 10 4.36 -7.66 -8.69
N TYR A 11 3.55 -7.39 -9.71
CA TYR A 11 2.57 -8.33 -10.25
C TYR A 11 3.19 -9.74 -10.40
N PRO A 12 2.50 -10.81 -10.07
CA PRO A 12 1.10 -10.91 -9.63
C PRO A 12 0.91 -10.87 -8.10
N GLU A 13 1.90 -10.42 -7.32
CA GLU A 13 1.75 -10.37 -5.85
C GLU A 13 0.50 -9.59 -5.44
N ILE A 14 -0.26 -10.16 -4.49
CA ILE A 14 -1.41 -9.50 -3.89
C ILE A 14 -0.94 -8.41 -2.95
N GLY A 15 -1.61 -7.28 -2.96
CA GLY A 15 -1.41 -6.18 -2.03
C GLY A 15 -1.04 -4.85 -2.69
N SER A 16 -1.24 -3.78 -1.93
CA SER A 16 -1.15 -2.39 -2.39
C SER A 16 0.18 -2.06 -3.07
N ALA A 17 1.28 -2.61 -2.57
CA ALA A 17 2.60 -2.37 -3.14
C ALA A 17 2.74 -2.89 -4.58
N ALA A 18 2.38 -4.14 -4.80
CA ALA A 18 2.50 -4.78 -6.10
C ALA A 18 1.49 -4.18 -7.10
N ASN A 19 0.25 -3.92 -6.65
CA ASN A 19 -0.75 -3.25 -7.48
C ASN A 19 -0.29 -1.85 -7.91
N ARG A 20 0.26 -1.07 -6.99
CA ARG A 20 0.82 0.25 -7.32
C ARG A 20 1.89 0.17 -8.41
N LEU A 21 2.86 -0.73 -8.24
CA LEU A 21 3.98 -0.84 -9.18
C LEU A 21 3.55 -1.44 -10.52
N LYS A 22 2.53 -2.32 -10.53
CA LYS A 22 1.87 -2.78 -11.74
C LYS A 22 1.26 -1.61 -12.51
N ASN A 23 0.47 -0.79 -11.84
CA ASN A 23 -0.16 0.38 -12.47
C ASN A 23 0.88 1.40 -12.97
N LEU A 24 1.93 1.67 -12.19
CA LEU A 24 3.03 2.53 -12.65
C LEU A 24 3.66 1.98 -13.93
N TYR A 25 3.96 0.68 -13.99
CA TYR A 25 4.49 0.03 -15.19
C TYR A 25 3.53 0.17 -16.37
N THR A 26 2.28 -0.24 -16.20
CA THR A 26 1.26 -0.24 -17.26
C THR A 26 1.05 1.16 -17.85
N HIS A 27 0.94 2.17 -17.01
CA HIS A 27 0.67 3.53 -17.48
C HIS A 27 1.93 4.24 -18.02
N LEU A 28 3.09 4.07 -17.38
CA LEU A 28 4.34 4.65 -17.88
C LEU A 28 4.75 4.03 -19.22
N SER A 29 4.48 2.75 -19.46
CA SER A 29 4.82 2.03 -20.69
C SER A 29 4.03 2.52 -21.90
N LYS A 30 2.97 3.30 -21.72
CA LYS A 30 2.21 3.91 -22.84
C LYS A 30 3.03 4.97 -23.59
N GLU A 31 3.92 5.68 -22.88
CA GLU A 31 4.72 6.78 -23.45
C GLU A 31 6.24 6.56 -23.33
N ASN A 32 6.67 5.54 -22.61
CA ASN A 32 8.08 5.28 -22.32
C ASN A 32 8.41 3.80 -22.54
N THR A 33 9.68 3.49 -22.70
CA THR A 33 10.18 2.11 -22.57
C THR A 33 10.47 1.86 -21.09
N VAL A 34 9.81 0.90 -20.46
CA VAL A 34 9.96 0.63 -19.02
C VAL A 34 10.40 -0.80 -18.79
N ASP A 35 11.61 -0.97 -18.29
CA ASP A 35 12.09 -2.27 -17.79
C ASP A 35 11.83 -2.36 -16.28
N VAL A 36 11.32 -3.51 -15.81
CA VAL A 36 11.09 -3.78 -14.39
C VAL A 36 12.11 -4.77 -13.86
N LEU A 37 12.83 -4.40 -12.82
CA LEU A 37 13.73 -5.32 -12.10
C LEU A 37 13.12 -5.69 -10.75
N THR A 38 12.70 -6.94 -10.61
CA THR A 38 11.96 -7.43 -9.44
C THR A 38 12.37 -8.86 -9.04
N THR A 39 11.64 -9.48 -8.13
CA THR A 39 11.83 -10.89 -7.73
C THR A 39 10.61 -11.74 -8.11
N ALA A 40 10.73 -13.05 -8.01
CA ALA A 40 9.57 -13.93 -8.13
C ALA A 40 8.52 -13.60 -7.06
N PRO A 41 7.21 -13.76 -7.36
CA PRO A 41 6.14 -13.47 -6.42
C PRO A 41 6.16 -14.46 -5.26
N THR A 42 6.05 -13.93 -4.04
CA THR A 42 6.12 -14.73 -2.81
C THR A 42 5.13 -14.25 -1.74
N TYR A 43 4.62 -13.02 -1.81
CA TYR A 43 3.77 -12.43 -0.79
C TYR A 43 2.29 -12.46 -1.18
N PRO A 44 1.36 -12.79 -0.27
CA PRO A 44 1.58 -13.19 1.13
C PRO A 44 2.04 -14.65 1.28
N ASN A 45 1.78 -15.50 0.30
CA ASN A 45 2.14 -16.92 0.28
C ASN A 45 2.53 -17.35 -1.14
N GLN A 46 3.71 -17.91 -1.33
CA GLN A 46 4.21 -18.35 -2.62
C GLN A 46 3.32 -19.40 -3.32
N LYS A 47 2.60 -20.22 -2.55
CA LYS A 47 1.70 -21.25 -3.11
C LYS A 47 0.57 -20.65 -3.95
N LEU A 48 0.12 -19.45 -3.62
CA LEU A 48 -0.93 -18.75 -4.36
C LEU A 48 -0.58 -18.52 -5.84
N TYR A 49 0.71 -18.49 -6.16
CA TYR A 49 1.19 -18.18 -7.51
C TYR A 49 1.56 -19.43 -8.32
N GLN A 50 1.29 -20.63 -7.79
CA GLN A 50 1.53 -21.89 -8.49
C GLN A 50 0.39 -22.27 -9.43
N GLU A 51 -0.84 -21.83 -9.14
CA GLU A 51 -2.08 -22.28 -9.81
C GLU A 51 -2.57 -21.33 -10.91
N GLY A 52 -1.83 -20.31 -11.26
CA GLY A 52 -2.19 -19.41 -12.36
C GLY A 52 -3.35 -18.42 -12.10
N LYS A 53 -4.13 -18.58 -11.01
CA LYS A 53 -5.30 -17.73 -10.71
C LYS A 53 -4.98 -16.23 -10.69
N TYR A 54 -3.81 -15.87 -10.21
CA TYR A 54 -3.37 -14.46 -10.06
C TYR A 54 -2.51 -13.99 -11.23
N TRP A 55 -2.23 -14.85 -12.22
CA TRP A 55 -1.53 -14.51 -13.45
C TRP A 55 -2.55 -14.16 -14.54
N ASP A 56 -3.37 -13.15 -14.25
CA ASP A 56 -4.52 -12.71 -15.01
C ASP A 56 -4.19 -11.67 -16.11
N GLU A 57 -2.94 -11.16 -16.14
CA GLU A 57 -2.46 -10.21 -17.16
C GLU A 57 -1.31 -10.80 -17.99
N PRO A 58 -1.62 -11.57 -19.05
CA PRO A 58 -0.60 -12.26 -19.86
C PRO A 58 0.42 -11.32 -20.53
N GLU A 59 0.02 -10.08 -20.80
CA GLU A 59 0.88 -9.06 -21.39
C GLU A 59 2.02 -8.68 -20.46
N ILE A 60 1.77 -8.62 -19.13
CA ILE A 60 2.79 -8.35 -18.13
C ILE A 60 3.60 -9.61 -17.81
N ASP A 61 2.93 -10.76 -17.71
CA ASP A 61 3.59 -12.02 -17.35
C ASP A 61 4.65 -12.44 -18.37
N LYS A 62 4.34 -12.30 -19.65
CA LYS A 62 5.20 -12.70 -20.78
C LYS A 62 6.11 -11.57 -21.28
N SER A 63 6.02 -10.40 -20.66
CA SER A 63 6.80 -9.24 -21.07
C SER A 63 8.30 -9.48 -20.84
N PRO A 64 9.14 -9.35 -21.89
CA PRO A 64 10.60 -9.46 -21.75
C PRO A 64 11.20 -8.32 -20.92
N GLU A 65 10.46 -7.22 -20.73
CA GLU A 65 10.84 -6.07 -19.94
C GLU A 65 10.72 -6.35 -18.43
N VAL A 66 10.00 -7.40 -18.01
CA VAL A 66 9.86 -7.78 -16.59
C VAL A 66 10.92 -8.80 -16.19
N LEU A 67 12.03 -8.30 -15.65
CA LEU A 67 13.20 -9.08 -15.26
C LEU A 67 13.06 -9.55 -13.81
N ARG A 68 12.89 -10.85 -13.60
CA ARG A 68 12.77 -11.45 -12.27
C ARG A 68 14.08 -12.05 -11.81
N LEU A 69 14.69 -11.47 -10.78
CA LEU A 69 15.92 -11.96 -10.16
C LEU A 69 15.66 -13.30 -9.44
N LYS A 70 16.43 -14.31 -9.77
CA LYS A 70 16.42 -15.59 -9.03
C LYS A 70 17.07 -15.39 -7.67
N MET A 71 16.29 -15.60 -6.60
CA MET A 71 16.77 -15.51 -5.22
C MET A 71 17.13 -16.90 -4.67
N ARG A 72 18.16 -16.95 -3.83
CA ARG A 72 18.57 -18.19 -3.12
C ARG A 72 17.93 -18.28 -1.74
N ILE A 73 17.66 -17.13 -1.13
CA ILE A 73 17.11 -17.00 0.23
C ILE A 73 15.62 -16.72 0.13
N ASP A 74 14.83 -17.42 0.96
CA ASP A 74 13.38 -17.22 0.99
C ASP A 74 13.02 -15.93 1.75
N LYS A 75 12.23 -15.08 1.10
CA LYS A 75 11.65 -13.83 1.65
C LYS A 75 10.75 -14.09 2.86
N GLN A 76 10.05 -15.24 2.88
CA GLN A 76 9.05 -15.57 3.90
C GLN A 76 9.60 -16.29 5.11
N SER A 77 10.90 -16.43 5.24
CA SER A 77 11.50 -17.03 6.42
C SER A 77 10.98 -16.40 7.72
N LYS A 78 10.56 -17.22 8.67
CA LYS A 78 10.19 -16.79 10.04
C LYS A 78 11.38 -16.16 10.78
N SER A 79 12.61 -16.45 10.37
CA SER A 79 13.83 -15.92 10.96
C SER A 79 14.12 -14.49 10.47
N LEU A 80 14.23 -13.55 11.40
CA LEU A 80 14.64 -12.17 11.09
C LEU A 80 16.00 -12.12 10.37
N ARG A 81 16.95 -12.97 10.77
CA ARG A 81 18.29 -13.05 10.15
C ARG A 81 18.18 -13.44 8.67
N MET A 82 17.37 -14.43 8.34
CA MET A 82 17.19 -14.87 6.96
C MET A 82 16.50 -13.78 6.11
N ARG A 83 15.56 -13.04 6.70
CA ARG A 83 14.93 -11.89 6.00
C ARG A 83 15.94 -10.78 5.72
N VAL A 84 16.83 -10.47 6.66
CA VAL A 84 17.93 -9.50 6.42
C VAL A 84 18.86 -10.01 5.33
N LEU A 85 19.25 -11.27 5.36
CA LEU A 85 20.10 -11.89 4.32
C LEU A 85 19.41 -11.85 2.94
N TYR A 86 18.11 -12.07 2.87
CA TYR A 86 17.33 -11.89 1.64
C TYR A 86 17.44 -10.46 1.10
N TYR A 87 17.28 -9.45 1.96
CA TYR A 87 17.41 -8.06 1.54
C TYR A 87 18.82 -7.70 1.06
N LEU A 88 19.83 -8.25 1.71
CA LEU A 88 21.23 -8.07 1.29
C LEU A 88 21.53 -8.77 -0.05
N GLU A 89 21.00 -10.00 -0.25
CA GLU A 89 21.14 -10.71 -1.53
C GLU A 89 20.46 -9.91 -2.66
N LEU A 90 19.24 -9.42 -2.43
CA LEU A 90 18.53 -8.60 -3.40
C LEU A 90 19.32 -7.32 -3.72
N ALA A 91 19.76 -6.60 -2.70
CA ALA A 91 20.55 -5.38 -2.85
C ALA A 91 21.84 -5.63 -3.65
N TYR A 92 22.54 -6.72 -3.38
CA TYR A 92 23.75 -7.11 -4.11
C TYR A 92 23.46 -7.39 -5.61
N LYS A 93 22.41 -8.14 -5.91
CA LYS A 93 22.02 -8.46 -7.30
C LYS A 93 21.60 -7.21 -8.08
N VAL A 94 20.84 -6.33 -7.43
CA VAL A 94 20.46 -5.04 -8.02
C VAL A 94 21.68 -4.16 -8.22
N TRP A 95 22.61 -4.10 -7.26
CA TRP A 95 23.87 -3.37 -7.40
C TRP A 95 24.66 -3.83 -8.61
N LEU A 96 24.80 -5.16 -8.84
CA LEU A 96 25.48 -5.71 -10.01
C LEU A 96 24.77 -5.32 -11.32
N TYR A 97 23.44 -5.43 -11.35
CA TYR A 97 22.65 -5.09 -12.53
C TYR A 97 22.80 -3.62 -12.89
N VAL A 98 22.56 -2.73 -11.93
CA VAL A 98 22.65 -1.28 -12.15
C VAL A 98 24.07 -0.87 -12.54
N LYS A 99 25.10 -1.41 -11.88
CA LYS A 99 26.50 -1.14 -12.24
C LYS A 99 26.82 -1.47 -13.70
N ARG A 100 26.18 -2.52 -14.24
CA ARG A 100 26.42 -2.98 -15.61
C ARG A 100 25.63 -2.22 -16.65
N TYR A 101 24.34 -1.96 -16.38
CA TYR A 101 23.37 -1.51 -17.39
C TYR A 101 22.85 -0.08 -17.18
N GLN A 102 23.32 0.66 -16.20
CA GLN A 102 22.77 1.99 -15.87
C GLN A 102 22.78 2.98 -17.03
N THR A 103 23.77 2.90 -17.93
CA THR A 103 23.90 3.81 -19.09
C THR A 103 22.88 3.53 -20.19
N ASP A 104 22.13 2.44 -20.11
CA ASP A 104 21.09 2.08 -21.06
C ASP A 104 19.76 2.78 -20.72
N TYR A 105 19.69 3.54 -19.61
CA TYR A 105 18.49 4.17 -19.08
C TYR A 105 18.66 5.68 -18.91
N ASP A 106 17.55 6.41 -19.12
CA ASP A 106 17.45 7.85 -18.82
C ASP A 106 17.12 8.07 -17.34
N VAL A 107 16.31 7.17 -16.77
CA VAL A 107 15.80 7.23 -15.39
C VAL A 107 15.95 5.88 -14.71
N ILE A 108 16.50 5.88 -13.50
CA ILE A 108 16.43 4.74 -12.58
C ILE A 108 15.49 5.09 -11.44
N TYR A 109 14.34 4.44 -11.44
CA TYR A 109 13.26 4.59 -10.46
C TYR A 109 13.30 3.44 -9.48
N VAL A 110 13.56 3.71 -8.20
CA VAL A 110 13.63 2.67 -7.16
C VAL A 110 12.67 2.96 -6.03
N THR A 111 12.01 1.91 -5.51
CA THR A 111 11.03 2.07 -4.43
C THR A 111 11.56 1.58 -3.08
N SER A 112 11.13 2.28 -1.98
CA SER A 112 11.22 1.79 -0.61
C SER A 112 9.94 1.03 -0.22
N PRO A 113 9.79 0.37 0.97
CA PRO A 113 10.49 0.64 2.24
C PRO A 113 11.81 -0.09 2.46
N ASN A 114 12.13 -1.14 1.71
CA ASN A 114 13.42 -1.82 1.89
C ASN A 114 14.58 -0.85 1.61
N ILE A 115 15.22 -0.33 2.67
CA ILE A 115 16.25 0.71 2.57
C ILE A 115 17.52 0.23 1.85
N PHE A 116 17.81 -1.08 1.87
CA PHE A 116 18.99 -1.64 1.21
C PHE A 116 18.87 -1.58 -0.32
N LEU A 117 17.65 -1.61 -0.83
CA LEU A 117 17.39 -1.57 -2.28
C LEU A 117 17.76 -0.22 -2.91
N PRO A 118 17.20 0.94 -2.48
CA PRO A 118 17.62 2.24 -3.01
C PRO A 118 19.07 2.58 -2.65
N TRP A 119 19.56 2.12 -1.48
CA TRP A 119 20.98 2.26 -1.13
C TRP A 119 21.89 1.62 -2.18
N ALA A 120 21.69 0.32 -2.46
CA ALA A 120 22.49 -0.40 -3.45
C ALA A 120 22.36 0.21 -4.85
N THR A 121 21.14 0.62 -5.22
CA THR A 121 20.85 1.25 -6.52
C THR A 121 21.66 2.54 -6.71
N PHE A 122 21.61 3.46 -5.76
CA PHE A 122 22.23 4.78 -5.91
C PHE A 122 23.76 4.75 -5.75
N PHE A 123 24.28 3.85 -4.91
CA PHE A 123 25.73 3.69 -4.76
C PHE A 123 26.38 2.88 -5.88
N SER A 124 25.61 2.13 -6.67
CA SER A 124 26.13 1.45 -7.86
C SER A 124 26.29 2.37 -9.06
N GLN A 125 25.58 3.50 -9.07
CA GLN A 125 25.61 4.43 -10.19
C GLN A 125 26.93 5.20 -10.26
N LYS A 126 27.50 5.25 -11.46
CA LYS A 126 28.68 6.08 -11.73
C LYS A 126 28.31 7.55 -11.67
N LYS A 127 29.25 8.40 -11.28
CA LYS A 127 29.09 9.85 -11.33
C LYS A 127 29.06 10.32 -12.80
N HIS A 128 28.29 11.37 -13.05
CA HIS A 128 28.25 12.06 -14.37
C HIS A 128 27.72 11.21 -15.55
N THR A 129 26.83 10.27 -15.31
CA THR A 129 26.19 9.47 -16.38
C THR A 129 25.00 10.16 -17.05
N GLY A 130 24.49 11.25 -16.47
CA GLY A 130 23.25 11.89 -16.93
C GLY A 130 21.96 11.14 -16.53
N VAL A 131 22.07 9.95 -15.95
CA VAL A 131 20.93 9.11 -15.55
C VAL A 131 20.28 9.68 -14.30
N LYS A 132 18.99 10.04 -14.37
CA LYS A 132 18.23 10.59 -13.25
C LYS A 132 17.93 9.52 -12.20
N LYS A 133 18.14 9.86 -10.92
CA LYS A 133 17.87 9.01 -9.74
C LYS A 133 16.54 9.38 -9.14
N VAL A 134 15.55 8.54 -9.26
CA VAL A 134 14.21 8.75 -8.71
C VAL A 134 13.96 7.77 -7.58
N LEU A 135 13.63 8.29 -6.41
CA LEU A 135 13.28 7.52 -5.23
C LEU A 135 11.78 7.62 -4.96
N GLU A 136 11.10 6.49 -4.85
CA GLU A 136 9.76 6.45 -4.31
C GLU A 136 9.77 6.03 -2.84
N VAL A 137 9.26 6.90 -1.96
CA VAL A 137 9.12 6.65 -0.52
C VAL A 137 7.67 6.30 -0.23
N ARG A 138 7.42 5.02 0.08
CA ARG A 138 6.07 4.52 0.40
C ARG A 138 5.85 4.26 1.88
N ASP A 139 6.91 4.35 2.66
CA ASP A 139 6.91 4.20 4.11
C ASP A 139 8.18 4.86 4.67
N LEU A 140 8.08 5.45 5.85
CA LEU A 140 9.22 6.10 6.52
C LEU A 140 10.06 5.06 7.27
N TRP A 141 10.88 4.34 6.53
CA TRP A 141 11.85 3.41 7.07
C TRP A 141 13.16 4.15 7.43
N PRO A 142 13.76 3.94 8.61
CA PRO A 142 13.53 2.85 9.56
C PRO A 142 12.53 3.14 10.69
N ASP A 143 11.89 4.29 10.74
CA ASP A 143 11.00 4.64 11.85
C ASP A 143 9.84 3.65 11.99
N SER A 144 9.18 3.28 10.88
CA SER A 144 8.08 2.30 10.89
C SER A 144 8.49 0.91 11.36
N VAL A 145 9.73 0.51 11.08
CA VAL A 145 10.24 -0.79 11.56
C VAL A 145 10.51 -0.78 13.06
N LYS A 146 10.93 0.37 13.61
CA LYS A 146 11.16 0.52 15.05
C LYS A 146 9.88 0.34 15.87
N GLU A 147 8.75 0.75 15.33
CA GLU A 147 7.43 0.59 15.98
C GLU A 147 6.94 -0.86 16.02
N ILE A 148 7.57 -1.76 15.27
CA ILE A 148 7.29 -3.19 15.35
C ILE A 148 8.08 -3.77 16.53
N GLU A 149 7.45 -3.87 17.70
CA GLU A 149 8.08 -4.26 19.00
C GLU A 149 8.94 -5.53 18.95
N LYS A 150 8.62 -6.46 18.04
CA LYS A 150 9.37 -7.72 17.87
C LYS A 150 10.75 -7.55 17.24
N LEU A 151 11.03 -6.36 16.67
CA LEU A 151 12.28 -6.10 15.96
C LEU A 151 13.22 -5.25 16.82
N LYS A 152 14.14 -5.89 17.54
CA LYS A 152 15.20 -5.21 18.32
C LYS A 152 16.25 -4.60 17.38
N ILE A 153 15.89 -3.51 16.68
CA ILE A 153 16.81 -2.83 15.74
C ILE A 153 17.57 -1.65 16.36
N ASN A 154 17.38 -1.39 17.65
CA ASN A 154 17.92 -0.19 18.32
C ASN A 154 19.43 -0.01 18.10
N LEU A 155 20.21 -1.10 18.12
CA LEU A 155 21.65 -1.04 17.89
C LEU A 155 22.03 -0.57 16.48
N PHE A 156 21.25 -0.96 15.47
CA PHE A 156 21.50 -0.61 14.06
C PHE A 156 20.74 0.63 13.61
N PHE A 157 19.86 1.15 14.43
CA PHE A 157 19.00 2.28 14.09
C PHE A 157 19.78 3.53 13.62
N PRO A 158 20.86 3.96 14.27
CA PRO A 158 21.65 5.10 13.79
C PRO A 158 22.23 4.89 12.38
N ILE A 159 22.65 3.66 12.06
CA ILE A 159 23.17 3.30 10.74
C ILE A 159 22.06 3.39 9.71
N LEU A 160 20.88 2.86 10.01
CA LEU A 160 19.73 2.91 9.11
C LEU A 160 19.25 4.35 8.89
N LYS A 161 19.25 5.20 9.91
CA LYS A 161 18.96 6.65 9.78
C LYS A 161 20.02 7.38 8.94
N TYR A 162 21.28 7.02 9.06
CA TYR A 162 22.33 7.54 8.18
C TYR A 162 22.08 7.12 6.71
N MET A 163 21.73 5.86 6.48
CA MET A 163 21.39 5.35 5.14
C MET A 163 20.20 6.11 4.55
N GLU A 164 19.12 6.28 5.30
CA GLU A 164 17.96 7.08 4.91
C GLU A 164 18.36 8.48 4.46
N LYS A 165 19.12 9.19 5.29
CA LYS A 165 19.62 10.54 4.97
C LYS A 165 20.42 10.58 3.68
N GLN A 166 21.28 9.59 3.43
CA GLN A 166 22.10 9.55 2.22
C GLN A 166 21.24 9.24 0.97
N ILE A 167 20.28 8.33 1.08
CA ILE A 167 19.37 7.99 -0.02
C ILE A 167 18.58 9.24 -0.47
N TYR A 168 18.02 10.00 0.49
CA TYR A 168 17.30 11.23 0.18
C TYR A 168 18.19 12.29 -0.47
N LYS A 169 19.46 12.39 -0.04
CA LYS A 169 20.42 13.31 -0.66
C LYS A 169 20.80 12.92 -2.07
N LEU A 170 21.04 11.62 -2.30
CA LEU A 170 21.50 11.07 -3.58
C LEU A 170 20.40 11.04 -4.66
N ALA A 171 19.14 10.94 -4.28
CA ALA A 171 18.04 11.02 -5.23
C ALA A 171 18.01 12.42 -5.88
N ASP A 172 17.82 12.49 -7.19
CA ASP A 172 17.58 13.75 -7.89
C ASP A 172 16.15 14.23 -7.64
N LYS A 173 15.20 13.28 -7.64
CA LYS A 173 13.78 13.50 -7.40
C LYS A 173 13.22 12.47 -6.44
N ILE A 174 12.22 12.88 -5.65
CA ILE A 174 11.54 11.99 -4.71
C ILE A 174 10.04 12.00 -4.99
N ILE A 175 9.43 10.83 -4.91
CA ILE A 175 7.98 10.62 -5.02
C ILE A 175 7.51 10.06 -3.69
N VAL A 176 6.38 10.55 -3.21
CA VAL A 176 5.76 10.07 -1.98
C VAL A 176 4.30 9.68 -2.23
N ASN A 177 3.84 8.61 -1.62
CA ASN A 177 2.44 8.19 -1.67
C ASN A 177 1.60 8.71 -0.50
N ASN A 178 2.19 9.49 0.38
CA ASN A 178 1.56 10.17 1.50
C ASN A 178 2.13 11.57 1.63
N GLU A 179 1.25 12.56 1.73
CA GLU A 179 1.62 13.98 1.76
C GLU A 179 2.51 14.32 2.97
N GLU A 180 2.26 13.72 4.13
CA GLU A 180 3.06 13.96 5.35
C GLU A 180 4.52 13.52 5.23
N PHE A 181 4.84 12.62 4.30
CA PHE A 181 6.22 12.22 4.09
C PHE A 181 7.08 13.34 3.53
N LYS A 182 6.47 14.34 2.87
CA LYS A 182 7.18 15.53 2.38
C LYS A 182 7.87 16.28 3.52
N ASP A 183 7.17 16.51 4.63
CA ASP A 183 7.73 17.28 5.76
C ASP A 183 8.90 16.54 6.39
N HIS A 184 8.81 15.22 6.53
CA HIS A 184 9.92 14.41 7.03
C HIS A 184 11.14 14.51 6.12
N ILE A 185 10.96 14.39 4.81
CA ILE A 185 12.04 14.41 3.83
C ILE A 185 12.64 15.81 3.73
N LEU A 186 11.83 16.88 3.72
CA LEU A 186 12.27 18.26 3.60
C LEU A 186 13.06 18.72 4.83
N ARG A 187 12.80 18.17 6.03
CA ARG A 187 13.65 18.41 7.21
C ARG A 187 15.08 17.89 7.00
N ILE A 188 15.26 16.84 6.19
CA ILE A 188 16.57 16.24 5.89
C ILE A 188 17.19 16.89 4.64
N THR A 189 16.37 17.22 3.64
CA THR A 189 16.78 17.77 2.34
C THR A 189 15.86 18.92 1.91
N PRO A 190 16.04 20.14 2.43
CA PRO A 190 15.07 21.25 2.29
C PRO A 190 14.76 21.72 0.86
N LYS A 191 15.66 21.45 -0.09
CA LYS A 191 15.50 21.88 -1.51
C LYS A 191 15.13 20.73 -2.46
N LYS A 192 14.73 19.56 -1.92
CA LYS A 192 14.42 18.41 -2.76
C LYS A 192 13.11 18.63 -3.53
N LYS A 193 13.11 18.33 -4.83
CA LYS A 193 11.87 18.22 -5.61
C LYS A 193 11.11 16.96 -5.18
N ILE A 194 9.87 17.12 -4.71
CA ILE A 194 9.04 16.01 -4.24
C ILE A 194 7.67 16.09 -4.92
N LEU A 195 7.27 14.98 -5.53
CA LEU A 195 5.93 14.79 -6.07
C LEU A 195 5.09 13.95 -5.10
N TYR A 196 3.89 14.39 -4.75
CA TYR A 196 2.87 13.55 -4.15
C TYR A 196 2.16 12.77 -5.24
N LEU A 197 2.20 11.45 -5.13
CA LEU A 197 1.56 10.52 -6.06
C LEU A 197 0.82 9.47 -5.23
N PRO A 198 -0.45 9.65 -4.91
CA PRO A 198 -1.21 8.71 -4.08
C PRO A 198 -1.39 7.35 -4.74
N ASN A 199 -1.79 6.34 -3.96
CA ASN A 199 -2.42 5.16 -4.53
C ASN A 199 -3.70 5.59 -5.23
N SER A 200 -4.06 4.92 -6.31
CA SER A 200 -5.18 5.32 -7.16
C SER A 200 -5.87 4.10 -7.76
N LEU A 201 -7.00 4.31 -8.39
CA LEU A 201 -7.73 3.33 -9.18
C LEU A 201 -7.54 3.65 -10.66
N GLN A 202 -7.64 2.64 -11.51
CA GLN A 202 -7.83 2.85 -12.94
C GLN A 202 -9.27 3.31 -13.19
N ARG A 203 -9.51 4.10 -14.24
CA ARG A 203 -10.89 4.49 -14.60
C ARG A 203 -11.79 3.30 -14.82
N SER A 204 -11.27 2.19 -15.33
CA SER A 204 -11.99 0.92 -15.52
C SER A 204 -12.37 0.23 -14.21
N GLU A 205 -11.68 0.53 -13.10
CA GLU A 205 -11.98 0.01 -11.77
C GLU A 205 -13.05 0.83 -11.04
N ILE A 206 -13.41 2.01 -11.55
CA ILE A 206 -14.37 2.90 -10.91
C ILE A 206 -15.78 2.53 -11.35
N ASP A 207 -16.54 2.01 -10.40
CA ASP A 207 -17.96 1.71 -10.54
C ASP A 207 -18.65 2.03 -9.20
N PHE A 208 -19.66 2.89 -9.24
CA PHE A 208 -20.36 3.34 -8.03
C PHE A 208 -21.77 2.76 -8.01
N LYS A 209 -22.00 1.84 -7.10
CA LYS A 209 -23.33 1.25 -6.88
C LYS A 209 -24.20 2.13 -5.97
N GLU A 210 -25.50 2.00 -6.13
CA GLU A 210 -26.46 2.58 -5.18
C GLU A 210 -26.44 1.80 -3.84
N VAL A 211 -26.91 2.47 -2.79
CA VAL A 211 -26.93 1.94 -1.43
C VAL A 211 -27.84 0.72 -1.34
N ASN A 212 -27.40 -0.32 -0.68
CA ASN A 212 -28.21 -1.50 -0.36
C ASN A 212 -29.06 -1.26 0.89
N ASP A 213 -30.30 -1.71 0.91
CA ASP A 213 -31.20 -1.58 2.06
C ASP A 213 -30.69 -2.31 3.30
N ASN A 214 -29.89 -3.37 3.12
CA ASN A 214 -29.25 -4.10 4.21
C ASN A 214 -27.90 -3.49 4.54
N PHE A 215 -27.79 -2.85 5.70
CA PHE A 215 -26.54 -2.24 6.13
C PHE A 215 -25.44 -3.28 6.37
N LYS A 216 -24.31 -3.10 5.72
CA LYS A 216 -23.15 -4.01 5.74
C LYS A 216 -21.86 -3.27 5.98
N VAL A 217 -20.96 -3.88 6.74
CA VAL A 217 -19.61 -3.38 7.02
C VAL A 217 -18.58 -4.29 6.37
N ILE A 218 -17.48 -3.75 5.86
CA ILE A 218 -16.40 -4.53 5.27
C ILE A 218 -15.02 -4.13 5.81
N TYR A 219 -14.16 -5.13 5.95
CA TYR A 219 -12.72 -4.95 6.13
C TYR A 219 -11.97 -5.70 5.04
N THR A 220 -11.03 -5.04 4.36
CA THR A 220 -10.25 -5.69 3.28
C THR A 220 -8.75 -5.58 3.52
N GLY A 221 -8.01 -6.66 3.22
CA GLY A 221 -6.57 -6.70 3.10
C GLY A 221 -5.83 -7.27 4.31
N ASN A 222 -4.58 -6.88 4.50
CA ASN A 222 -3.69 -7.45 5.50
C ASN A 222 -4.20 -7.26 6.93
N ILE A 223 -4.18 -8.34 7.73
CA ILE A 223 -4.38 -8.37 9.19
C ILE A 223 -3.04 -8.77 9.80
N GLY A 224 -2.08 -7.86 9.72
CA GLY A 224 -0.69 -8.07 10.13
C GLY A 224 -0.31 -7.29 11.38
N LEU A 225 1.01 -7.12 11.56
CA LEU A 225 1.57 -6.52 12.78
C LEU A 225 1.26 -5.04 12.97
N ALA A 226 0.95 -4.30 11.89
CA ALA A 226 0.60 -2.89 11.93
C ALA A 226 -0.91 -2.63 12.10
N GLN A 227 -1.75 -3.65 11.94
CA GLN A 227 -3.19 -3.56 12.11
C GLN A 227 -3.59 -3.78 13.56
N ASN A 228 -4.67 -3.11 13.99
CA ASN A 228 -5.23 -3.29 15.33
C ASN A 228 -6.16 -4.50 15.34
N TYR A 229 -5.58 -5.69 15.42
CA TYR A 229 -6.29 -6.96 15.42
C TYR A 229 -7.34 -7.06 16.53
N GLU A 230 -6.99 -6.64 17.75
CA GLU A 230 -7.90 -6.70 18.89
C GLU A 230 -9.15 -5.83 18.64
N GLN A 231 -8.95 -4.63 18.11
CA GLN A 231 -10.07 -3.74 17.79
C GLN A 231 -10.94 -4.28 16.65
N ILE A 232 -10.35 -4.95 15.64
CA ILE A 232 -11.12 -5.60 14.57
C ILE A 232 -12.01 -6.71 15.18
N LYS A 233 -11.45 -7.51 16.10
CA LYS A 233 -12.19 -8.57 16.81
C LYS A 233 -13.34 -7.99 17.65
N GLU A 234 -13.08 -6.98 18.46
CA GLU A 234 -14.10 -6.34 19.29
C GLU A 234 -15.23 -5.73 18.45
N VAL A 235 -14.92 -5.15 17.30
CA VAL A 235 -15.92 -4.67 16.34
C VAL A 235 -16.72 -5.84 15.77
N ALA A 236 -16.08 -6.97 15.44
CA ALA A 236 -16.77 -8.16 14.96
C ALA A 236 -17.75 -8.73 16.01
N ASP A 237 -17.31 -8.84 17.28
CA ASP A 237 -18.18 -9.28 18.39
C ASP A 237 -19.42 -8.37 18.49
N TYR A 238 -19.24 -7.04 18.46
CA TYR A 238 -20.34 -6.09 18.52
C TYR A 238 -21.30 -6.19 17.33
N LEU A 239 -20.78 -6.32 16.09
CA LEU A 239 -21.61 -6.40 14.90
C LEU A 239 -22.41 -7.71 14.86
N GLU A 240 -21.82 -8.82 15.32
CA GLU A 240 -22.52 -10.10 15.50
C GLU A 240 -23.70 -9.97 16.48
N GLU A 241 -23.47 -9.43 17.69
CA GLU A 241 -24.48 -9.22 18.70
C GLU A 241 -25.65 -8.34 18.22
N ASN A 242 -25.37 -7.38 17.33
CA ASN A 242 -26.37 -6.45 16.81
C ASN A 242 -26.92 -6.86 15.43
N GLN A 243 -26.65 -8.08 14.97
CA GLN A 243 -27.14 -8.66 13.72
C GLN A 243 -26.79 -7.79 12.47
N ILE A 244 -25.61 -7.18 12.47
CA ILE A 244 -25.10 -6.36 11.37
C ILE A 244 -24.09 -7.19 10.57
N ILE A 245 -24.28 -7.30 9.27
CA ILE A 245 -23.38 -8.06 8.40
C ILE A 245 -22.00 -7.41 8.39
N PHE A 246 -20.98 -8.22 8.71
CA PHE A 246 -19.58 -7.81 8.64
C PHE A 246 -18.78 -8.82 7.82
N ASN A 247 -18.29 -8.39 6.68
CA ASN A 247 -17.45 -9.19 5.80
C ASN A 247 -15.99 -8.82 5.96
N ILE A 248 -15.14 -9.80 6.22
CA ILE A 248 -13.69 -9.64 6.37
C ILE A 248 -13.01 -10.41 5.27
N ILE A 249 -12.29 -9.71 4.36
CA ILE A 249 -11.41 -10.33 3.38
C ILE A 249 -10.00 -10.10 3.87
N GLY A 250 -9.34 -11.16 4.36
CA GLY A 250 -8.11 -10.96 5.11
C GLY A 250 -7.04 -12.02 4.87
N TYR A 251 -5.79 -11.56 4.97
CA TYR A 251 -4.58 -12.39 5.02
C TYR A 251 -3.59 -11.77 6.02
N GLY A 252 -2.50 -12.46 6.32
CA GLY A 252 -1.46 -11.94 7.20
C GLY A 252 -1.35 -12.67 8.53
N ALA A 253 -0.55 -12.11 9.45
CA ALA A 253 -0.08 -12.80 10.65
C ALA A 253 -1.20 -13.21 11.61
N TYR A 254 -2.30 -12.46 11.67
CA TYR A 254 -3.42 -12.69 12.58
C TYR A 254 -4.71 -13.16 11.87
N ALA A 255 -4.66 -13.34 10.52
CA ALA A 255 -5.83 -13.72 9.75
C ALA A 255 -6.42 -15.07 10.18
N HIS A 256 -5.58 -16.11 10.33
CA HIS A 256 -6.03 -17.43 10.79
C HIS A 256 -6.64 -17.37 12.19
N GLN A 257 -6.00 -16.63 13.11
CA GLN A 257 -6.50 -16.51 14.48
C GLN A 257 -7.89 -15.85 14.53
N LEU A 258 -8.14 -14.83 13.69
CA LEU A 258 -9.44 -14.18 13.61
C LEU A 258 -10.50 -15.10 13.02
N ARG A 259 -10.14 -15.85 11.96
CA ARG A 259 -11.01 -16.87 11.37
C ARG A 259 -11.42 -17.92 12.39
N ASP A 260 -10.44 -18.51 13.08
CA ASP A 260 -10.68 -19.55 14.07
C ASP A 260 -11.65 -19.08 15.16
N ILE A 261 -11.55 -17.81 15.59
CA ILE A 261 -12.48 -17.22 16.57
C ILE A 261 -13.90 -17.12 16.00
N ILE A 262 -14.04 -16.63 14.78
CA ILE A 262 -15.36 -16.49 14.12
C ILE A 262 -16.03 -17.86 13.98
N GLU A 263 -15.28 -18.88 13.56
CA GLU A 263 -15.76 -20.25 13.40
C GLU A 263 -16.11 -20.90 14.78
N MET A 264 -15.23 -20.75 15.78
CA MET A 264 -15.46 -21.31 17.13
C MET A 264 -16.67 -20.70 17.83
N GLN A 265 -16.96 -19.42 17.60
CA GLN A 265 -18.12 -18.72 18.17
C GLN A 265 -19.40 -18.92 17.33
N ASP A 266 -19.32 -19.65 16.21
CA ASP A 266 -20.43 -19.88 15.25
C ASP A 266 -21.15 -18.56 14.88
N MET A 267 -20.36 -17.50 14.58
CA MET A 267 -20.91 -16.19 14.20
C MET A 267 -21.74 -16.30 12.93
N LYS A 268 -22.93 -15.68 12.92
CA LYS A 268 -23.89 -15.75 11.80
C LYS A 268 -23.83 -14.52 10.90
N TYR A 269 -23.48 -13.38 11.45
CA TYR A 269 -23.44 -12.10 10.76
C TYR A 269 -22.01 -11.66 10.40
N VAL A 270 -20.98 -12.33 10.92
CA VAL A 270 -19.57 -12.08 10.59
C VAL A 270 -19.04 -13.21 9.69
N THR A 271 -18.57 -12.86 8.51
CA THR A 271 -18.01 -13.82 7.55
C THR A 271 -16.56 -13.49 7.22
N PHE A 272 -15.68 -14.48 7.33
CA PHE A 272 -14.28 -14.36 6.96
C PHE A 272 -14.02 -15.05 5.61
N TYR A 273 -13.50 -14.27 4.64
CA TYR A 273 -13.09 -14.75 3.32
C TYR A 273 -11.58 -14.85 3.22
N ASP A 274 -11.11 -15.83 2.46
CA ASP A 274 -9.72 -15.94 2.04
C ASP A 274 -9.32 -14.80 1.11
N GLU A 275 -8.04 -14.79 0.73
CA GLU A 275 -7.49 -13.84 -0.22
C GLU A 275 -8.28 -13.85 -1.52
N LYS A 276 -8.62 -12.65 -1.98
CA LYS A 276 -9.33 -12.40 -3.23
C LYS A 276 -8.47 -11.56 -4.17
N SER A 277 -8.79 -11.64 -5.46
CA SER A 277 -8.22 -10.72 -6.44
C SER A 277 -8.62 -9.27 -6.13
N ARG A 278 -7.91 -8.31 -6.73
CA ARG A 278 -8.25 -6.90 -6.58
C ARG A 278 -9.67 -6.59 -7.06
N GLU A 279 -10.03 -7.14 -8.21
CA GLU A 279 -11.37 -6.97 -8.80
C GLU A 279 -12.46 -7.49 -7.85
N GLU A 280 -12.31 -8.73 -7.35
CA GLU A 280 -13.23 -9.31 -6.37
C GLU A 280 -13.34 -8.47 -5.09
N CYS A 281 -12.21 -7.91 -4.60
CA CYS A 281 -12.20 -7.04 -3.42
C CYS A 281 -12.96 -5.73 -3.66
N LEU A 282 -12.76 -5.08 -4.81
CA LEU A 282 -13.44 -3.84 -5.15
C LEU A 282 -14.94 -4.08 -5.35
N GLU A 283 -15.32 -5.17 -6.05
CA GLU A 283 -16.71 -5.53 -6.26
C GLU A 283 -17.44 -5.75 -4.93
N LEU A 284 -16.85 -6.56 -4.04
CA LEU A 284 -17.41 -6.76 -2.71
C LEU A 284 -17.48 -5.45 -1.91
N THR A 285 -16.44 -4.61 -1.98
CA THR A 285 -16.45 -3.34 -1.26
C THR A 285 -17.64 -2.46 -1.68
N ARG A 286 -17.96 -2.37 -2.98
CA ARG A 286 -19.08 -1.58 -3.51
C ARG A 286 -20.45 -2.00 -2.94
N ASP A 287 -20.59 -3.26 -2.55
CA ASP A 287 -21.83 -3.80 -1.98
C ASP A 287 -22.00 -3.51 -0.48
N HIS A 288 -21.11 -2.71 0.12
CA HIS A 288 -21.12 -2.38 1.55
C HIS A 288 -21.41 -0.90 1.81
N ASN A 289 -21.84 -0.59 3.01
CA ASN A 289 -22.18 0.76 3.45
C ASN A 289 -21.01 1.45 4.16
N VAL A 290 -20.14 0.67 4.82
CA VAL A 290 -18.97 1.18 5.53
C VAL A 290 -17.77 0.28 5.34
N ALA A 291 -16.61 0.87 5.05
CA ALA A 291 -15.32 0.18 5.04
C ALA A 291 -14.46 0.58 6.24
N LEU A 292 -13.83 -0.41 6.89
CA LEU A 292 -13.00 -0.18 8.08
C LEU A 292 -11.51 -0.13 7.76
N SER A 293 -10.81 0.80 8.42
CA SER A 293 -9.35 0.86 8.42
C SER A 293 -8.81 1.12 9.81
N LEU A 294 -8.40 0.06 10.52
CA LEU A 294 -7.97 0.09 11.91
C LEU A 294 -6.51 -0.30 12.03
N LEU A 295 -5.67 0.64 12.46
CA LEU A 295 -4.25 0.46 12.65
C LEU A 295 -3.88 0.53 14.13
N LYS A 296 -2.73 -0.06 14.50
CA LYS A 296 -2.19 0.05 15.86
C LYS A 296 -1.90 1.50 16.23
N GLU A 297 -2.05 1.81 17.51
CA GLU A 297 -1.76 3.12 18.07
C GLU A 297 -0.27 3.43 18.06
N SER A 298 0.24 3.79 16.89
CA SER A 298 1.58 4.33 16.69
C SER A 298 1.50 5.53 15.78
N GLU A 299 2.18 6.61 16.12
CA GLU A 299 2.22 7.84 15.32
C GLU A 299 2.62 7.56 13.86
N VAL A 300 3.53 6.62 13.66
CA VAL A 300 3.99 6.25 12.30
C VAL A 300 2.90 5.52 11.53
N PHE A 301 2.15 4.63 12.17
CA PHE A 301 1.10 3.87 11.49
C PHE A 301 -0.18 4.67 11.26
N LEU A 302 -0.56 5.49 12.24
CA LEU A 302 -1.81 6.26 12.16
C LEU A 302 -1.77 7.37 11.11
N ARG A 303 -0.58 7.82 10.71
CA ARG A 303 -0.39 8.90 9.72
C ARG A 303 -0.25 8.45 8.28
N VAL A 304 -0.28 7.15 7.99
CA VAL A 304 -0.26 6.65 6.61
C VAL A 304 -1.62 6.79 5.95
N LEU A 305 -1.65 6.88 4.62
CA LEU A 305 -2.87 6.70 3.82
C LEU A 305 -2.92 5.26 3.30
N PRO A 306 -3.64 4.35 3.96
CA PRO A 306 -3.69 2.96 3.54
C PRO A 306 -4.38 2.78 2.19
N GLY A 307 -3.89 1.85 1.36
CA GLY A 307 -4.51 1.57 0.07
C GLY A 307 -5.99 1.19 0.17
N LYS A 308 -6.40 0.48 1.23
CA LYS A 308 -7.81 0.12 1.48
C LYS A 308 -8.73 1.33 1.69
N VAL A 309 -8.20 2.44 2.21
CA VAL A 309 -8.96 3.70 2.33
C VAL A 309 -9.20 4.30 0.94
N VAL A 310 -8.16 4.32 0.11
CA VAL A 310 -8.28 4.78 -1.29
C VAL A 310 -9.23 3.88 -2.08
N ASP A 311 -9.12 2.55 -1.90
CA ASP A 311 -9.99 1.57 -2.56
C ASP A 311 -11.47 1.74 -2.14
N ALA A 312 -11.74 1.99 -0.85
CA ALA A 312 -13.08 2.26 -0.35
C ALA A 312 -13.67 3.56 -0.92
N ILE A 313 -12.91 4.66 -0.87
CA ILE A 313 -13.30 5.95 -1.44
C ILE A 313 -13.56 5.78 -2.94
N GLY A 314 -12.65 5.10 -3.68
CA GLY A 314 -12.79 4.82 -5.10
C GLY A 314 -13.95 3.90 -5.45
N SER A 315 -14.44 3.12 -4.50
CA SER A 315 -15.67 2.32 -4.59
C SER A 315 -16.92 3.10 -4.18
N GLY A 316 -16.79 4.36 -3.76
CA GLY A 316 -17.90 5.17 -3.26
C GLY A 316 -18.42 4.75 -1.89
N VAL A 317 -17.60 4.11 -1.06
CA VAL A 317 -18.00 3.57 0.25
C VAL A 317 -17.40 4.41 1.37
N PRO A 318 -18.22 4.91 2.31
CA PRO A 318 -17.78 5.65 3.49
C PRO A 318 -16.75 4.88 4.31
N VAL A 319 -15.72 5.60 4.78
CA VAL A 319 -14.62 5.03 5.58
C VAL A 319 -14.82 5.33 7.05
N VAL A 320 -14.67 4.32 7.92
CA VAL A 320 -14.53 4.51 9.37
C VAL A 320 -13.15 4.06 9.80
N SER A 321 -12.40 4.93 10.48
CA SER A 321 -11.01 4.65 10.81
C SER A 321 -10.53 5.29 12.12
N ASN A 322 -9.37 4.79 12.61
CA ASN A 322 -8.64 5.37 13.73
C ASN A 322 -7.40 6.15 13.29
N LEU A 323 -7.33 6.56 12.03
CA LEU A 323 -6.20 7.28 11.44
C LEU A 323 -6.05 8.70 12.01
N SER A 324 -4.90 9.31 11.79
CA SER A 324 -4.55 10.67 12.21
C SER A 324 -3.87 11.46 11.08
N GLY A 325 -3.61 12.75 11.33
CA GLY A 325 -2.90 13.64 10.39
C GLY A 325 -3.61 13.75 9.05
N TYR A 326 -2.83 13.85 7.97
CA TYR A 326 -3.35 14.04 6.61
C TYR A 326 -4.49 13.07 6.25
N SER A 327 -4.39 11.80 6.62
CA SER A 327 -5.41 10.81 6.28
C SER A 327 -6.72 11.03 7.00
N ALA A 328 -6.68 11.41 8.28
CA ALA A 328 -7.88 11.79 9.03
C ALA A 328 -8.49 13.09 8.48
N ASP A 329 -7.65 14.08 8.19
CA ASP A 329 -8.07 15.35 7.62
C ASP A 329 -8.73 15.15 6.25
N LEU A 330 -8.15 14.31 5.40
CA LEU A 330 -8.71 13.97 4.11
C LEU A 330 -10.09 13.33 4.24
N ILE A 331 -10.26 12.35 5.12
CA ILE A 331 -11.54 11.65 5.32
C ILE A 331 -12.61 12.63 5.86
N ASN A 332 -12.26 13.38 6.90
CA ASN A 332 -13.21 14.24 7.61
C ASN A 332 -13.56 15.50 6.82
N HIS A 333 -12.57 16.22 6.27
CA HIS A 333 -12.81 17.47 5.54
C HIS A 333 -13.48 17.23 4.18
N SER A 334 -13.19 16.10 3.52
CA SER A 334 -13.89 15.72 2.30
C SER A 334 -15.26 15.10 2.57
N ASN A 335 -15.64 14.92 3.83
CA ASN A 335 -16.89 14.27 4.25
C ASN A 335 -17.13 12.94 3.49
N VAL A 336 -16.12 12.05 3.52
CA VAL A 336 -16.18 10.72 2.88
C VAL A 336 -16.20 9.59 3.91
N GLY A 337 -16.44 9.92 5.16
CA GLY A 337 -16.47 8.99 6.28
C GLY A 337 -16.09 9.68 7.58
N PHE A 338 -15.69 8.89 8.57
CA PHE A 338 -15.23 9.37 9.86
C PHE A 338 -13.86 8.80 10.21
N SER A 339 -12.98 9.67 10.70
CA SER A 339 -11.71 9.27 11.27
C SER A 339 -11.45 10.02 12.58
N LYS A 340 -11.13 9.28 13.63
CA LYS A 340 -10.75 9.85 14.91
C LYS A 340 -9.42 9.23 15.37
N SER A 341 -8.41 10.05 15.55
CA SER A 341 -7.10 9.60 16.03
C SER A 341 -7.25 8.82 17.35
N LYS A 342 -6.61 7.64 17.40
CA LYS A 342 -6.67 6.74 18.56
C LYS A 342 -8.10 6.40 19.00
N ALA A 343 -9.02 6.28 18.03
CA ALA A 343 -10.41 5.91 18.31
C ALA A 343 -10.48 4.59 19.09
N THR A 344 -11.23 4.57 20.16
CA THR A 344 -11.58 3.34 20.89
C THR A 344 -12.58 2.53 20.07
N THR A 345 -12.80 1.26 20.45
CA THR A 345 -13.84 0.43 19.81
C THR A 345 -15.22 1.07 19.93
N VAL A 346 -15.50 1.71 21.07
CA VAL A 346 -16.76 2.46 21.28
C VAL A 346 -16.88 3.64 20.30
N ASP A 347 -15.79 4.35 20.02
CA ASP A 347 -15.80 5.43 19.03
C ASP A 347 -16.07 4.88 17.63
N ILE A 348 -15.42 3.77 17.23
CA ILE A 348 -15.62 3.12 15.94
C ILE A 348 -17.09 2.68 15.78
N ILE A 349 -17.64 2.03 16.78
CA ILE A 349 -19.04 1.60 16.80
C ILE A 349 -19.98 2.81 16.65
N LYS A 350 -19.70 3.90 17.37
CA LYS A 350 -20.50 5.13 17.28
C LYS A 350 -20.49 5.70 15.87
N MET A 351 -19.33 5.78 15.22
CA MET A 351 -19.20 6.25 13.83
C MET A 351 -19.95 5.34 12.83
N ILE A 352 -19.89 4.02 13.01
CA ILE A 352 -20.66 3.07 12.19
C ILE A 352 -22.17 3.31 12.36
N LYS A 353 -22.65 3.45 13.60
CA LYS A 353 -24.07 3.70 13.89
C LYS A 353 -24.55 5.03 13.32
N GLU A 354 -23.73 6.07 13.39
CA GLU A 354 -24.08 7.39 12.85
C GLU A 354 -24.33 7.33 11.33
N ILE A 355 -23.54 6.56 10.59
CA ILE A 355 -23.77 6.33 9.16
C ILE A 355 -25.01 5.47 8.95
N ARG A 356 -25.17 4.38 9.71
CA ARG A 356 -26.30 3.45 9.60
C ARG A 356 -27.65 4.14 9.85
N ASP A 357 -27.70 4.95 10.90
CA ASP A 357 -28.94 5.57 11.36
C ASP A 357 -29.28 6.85 10.56
N ASN A 358 -28.41 7.27 9.63
CA ASN A 358 -28.60 8.44 8.77
C ASN A 358 -28.31 8.15 7.28
N PRO A 359 -29.28 7.59 6.53
CA PRO A 359 -29.11 7.27 5.12
C PRO A 359 -28.79 8.49 4.22
N LEU A 360 -29.24 9.68 4.60
CA LEU A 360 -28.93 10.91 3.85
C LEU A 360 -27.44 11.27 3.99
N LEU A 361 -26.87 11.12 5.18
CA LEU A 361 -25.45 11.32 5.41
C LEU A 361 -24.61 10.31 4.62
N GLU A 362 -25.00 9.02 4.63
CA GLU A 362 -24.32 8.00 3.83
C GLU A 362 -24.34 8.36 2.34
N LYS A 363 -25.47 8.77 1.81
CA LYS A 363 -25.62 9.20 0.41
C LYS A 363 -24.72 10.38 0.09
N GLU A 364 -24.65 11.36 0.97
CA GLU A 364 -23.75 12.52 0.81
C GLU A 364 -22.28 12.09 0.82
N MET A 365 -21.87 11.24 1.75
CA MET A 365 -20.51 10.71 1.82
C MET A 365 -20.12 9.95 0.54
N ARG A 366 -21.03 9.15 -0.03
CA ARG A 366 -20.81 8.46 -1.30
C ARG A 366 -20.62 9.42 -2.48
N LEU A 367 -21.41 10.50 -2.54
CA LEU A 367 -21.25 11.53 -3.58
C LEU A 367 -19.91 12.26 -3.44
N ASN A 368 -19.52 12.56 -2.22
CA ASN A 368 -18.22 13.19 -1.95
C ASN A 368 -17.05 12.25 -2.27
N ALA A 369 -17.20 10.95 -1.98
CA ALA A 369 -16.19 9.95 -2.35
C ALA A 369 -15.97 9.90 -3.88
N ARG A 370 -17.02 9.99 -4.68
CA ARG A 370 -16.92 10.12 -6.15
C ARG A 370 -16.09 11.32 -6.56
N ARG A 371 -16.40 12.52 -6.01
CA ARG A 371 -15.69 13.76 -6.32
C ARG A 371 -14.21 13.65 -5.94
N LEU A 372 -13.95 13.19 -4.72
CA LEU A 372 -12.57 13.01 -4.24
C LEU A 372 -11.77 12.00 -5.08
N THR A 373 -12.43 10.95 -5.57
CA THR A 373 -11.81 9.97 -6.48
C THR A 373 -11.40 10.63 -7.79
N GLU A 374 -12.31 11.40 -8.42
CA GLU A 374 -12.01 12.12 -9.67
C GLU A 374 -10.87 13.13 -9.50
N ASP A 375 -10.80 13.80 -8.36
CA ASP A 375 -9.81 14.83 -8.09
C ASP A 375 -8.42 14.27 -7.77
N LEU A 376 -8.32 13.14 -7.05
CA LEU A 376 -7.05 12.69 -6.49
C LEU A 376 -6.66 11.24 -6.84
N PHE A 377 -7.62 10.36 -7.08
CA PHE A 377 -7.35 8.91 -7.04
C PHE A 377 -7.53 8.19 -8.38
N ILE A 378 -7.21 8.87 -9.48
CA ILE A 378 -7.23 8.30 -10.84
C ILE A 378 -5.81 8.17 -11.37
N TRP A 379 -5.41 6.93 -11.73
CA TRP A 379 -4.08 6.65 -12.26
C TRP A 379 -3.79 7.42 -13.53
N GLU A 380 -4.73 7.49 -14.47
CA GLU A 380 -4.57 8.17 -15.73
C GLU A 380 -4.19 9.64 -15.55
N ASN A 381 -4.82 10.34 -14.60
CA ASN A 381 -4.50 11.74 -14.27
C ASN A 381 -3.16 11.87 -13.55
N ASN A 382 -2.91 10.99 -12.58
CA ASN A 382 -1.71 11.03 -11.74
C ASN A 382 -0.44 10.68 -12.52
N ILE A 383 -0.54 9.85 -13.55
CA ILE A 383 0.60 9.50 -14.42
C ILE A 383 1.05 10.65 -15.29
N GLU A 384 0.15 11.53 -15.74
CA GLU A 384 0.53 12.73 -16.48
C GLU A 384 1.47 13.60 -15.66
N SER A 385 1.09 13.88 -14.40
CA SER A 385 1.93 14.62 -13.45
C SER A 385 3.27 13.92 -13.18
N LEU A 386 3.27 12.59 -13.11
CA LEU A 386 4.52 11.82 -12.96
C LEU A 386 5.41 11.94 -14.20
N ASN A 387 4.86 11.79 -15.41
CA ASN A 387 5.61 11.92 -16.64
C ASN A 387 6.27 13.30 -16.77
N GLU A 388 5.53 14.37 -16.48
CA GLU A 388 6.09 15.73 -16.45
C GLU A 388 7.21 15.85 -15.41
N PHE A 389 6.94 15.36 -14.20
CA PHE A 389 7.93 15.38 -13.13
C PHE A 389 9.21 14.61 -13.48
N LEU A 390 9.13 13.50 -14.22
CA LEU A 390 10.30 12.73 -14.64
C LEU A 390 11.08 13.43 -15.77
N LYS A 391 10.41 14.17 -16.69
CA LYS A 391 11.04 14.89 -17.80
C LYS A 391 11.85 16.10 -17.32
N ASP A 392 11.35 16.88 -16.36
CA ASP A 392 12.06 18.01 -15.73
C ASP A 392 13.43 17.63 -15.14
#